data_d5b676cd8c0ad473199ce904854bcea9
#
_entry.id   d5b676cd8c0ad473199ce904854bcea9
#
_cell.length_a   1.000
_cell.length_b   1.000
_cell.length_c   1.000
_cell.angle_alpha   90.00
_cell.angle_beta   90.00
_cell.angle_gamma   90.00
#
_symmetry.space_group_name_H-M   'P 1'
#
loop_
_entity.id
_entity.type
_entity.pdbx_description
1 polymer ?
#
loop_
_entity_poly.entity_id
_entity_poly.type
_entity_poly.pdbx_seq_one_letter_code
_entity_poly.pdbx_strand_id
1 'polypeptide(L)'
;RALYDLYCAEAAQHLDTLDGELPPAQALPQRAPGRAAVRAAHTLAGISGTARLPAAQQLARALEHTLERIADRGARLQEDDLALLADVVRSLRDMLDDVLALRQPIARPELIAALDAAPASLPVALTQAPSPELTAPVASAPAPQATAAASAHRASRPSATTTGSVA
;
A
#
# COMPACT_ATOMS: atom_id res chain seq x y z
N ARG A 1 24.12 9.43 28.24
CA ARG A 1 24.37 10.26 27.06
C ARG A 1 24.47 9.37 25.80
N ALA A 2 25.38 8.38 25.81
CA ALA A 2 25.57 7.48 24.66
C ALA A 2 24.28 6.78 24.16
N LEU A 3 23.36 6.39 25.05
CA LEU A 3 22.08 5.79 24.65
C LEU A 3 21.20 6.76 23.86
N TYR A 4 21.14 8.03 24.28
CA TYR A 4 20.36 9.03 23.56
C TYR A 4 21.01 9.44 22.25
N ASP A 5 22.34 9.50 22.19
CA ASP A 5 23.08 9.79 20.95
C ASP A 5 22.81 8.68 19.90
N LEU A 6 22.82 7.41 20.35
CA LEU A 6 22.48 6.27 19.50
C LEU A 6 21.01 6.31 19.07
N TYR A 7 20.10 6.55 20.02
CA TYR A 7 18.67 6.70 19.72
C TYR A 7 18.43 7.78 18.66
N CYS A 8 19.04 8.96 18.82
CA CYS A 8 18.83 10.06 17.88
C CYS A 8 19.32 9.72 16.48
N ALA A 9 20.49 9.05 16.38
CA ALA A 9 21.03 8.63 15.09
C ALA A 9 20.12 7.61 14.37
N GLU A 10 19.64 6.61 15.09
CA GLU A 10 18.74 5.59 14.53
C GLU A 10 17.35 6.17 14.22
N ALA A 11 16.80 6.97 15.14
CA ALA A 11 15.49 7.59 14.94
C ALA A 11 15.47 8.49 13.71
N ALA A 12 16.52 9.28 13.46
CA ALA A 12 16.63 10.10 12.27
C ALA A 12 16.56 9.27 10.98
N GLN A 13 17.27 8.14 10.91
CA GLN A 13 17.24 7.26 9.73
C GLN A 13 15.84 6.66 9.46
N HIS A 14 15.12 6.28 10.53
CA HIS A 14 13.77 5.74 10.37
C HIS A 14 12.77 6.81 9.98
N LEU A 15 12.91 8.04 10.49
CA LEU A 15 12.10 9.18 10.08
C LEU A 15 12.37 9.57 8.61
N ASP A 16 13.62 9.53 8.15
CA ASP A 16 13.97 9.74 6.74
C ASP A 16 13.35 8.67 5.84
N THR A 17 13.33 7.42 6.30
CA THR A 17 12.64 6.33 5.59
C THR A 17 11.14 6.58 5.50
N LEU A 18 10.51 7.02 6.59
CA LEU A 18 9.08 7.35 6.61
C LEU A 18 8.76 8.51 5.66
N ASP A 19 9.56 9.57 5.65
CA ASP A 19 9.38 10.69 4.72
C ASP A 19 9.54 10.27 3.25
N GLY A 20 10.46 9.35 2.97
CA GLY A 20 10.68 8.84 1.61
C GLY A 20 9.60 7.88 1.11
N GLU A 21 8.96 7.14 2.02
CA GLU A 21 7.91 6.15 1.71
C GLU A 21 6.51 6.76 1.70
N LEU A 22 6.29 7.87 2.39
CA LEU A 22 5.03 8.60 2.39
C LEU A 22 5.04 9.64 1.27
N PRO A 23 4.23 9.46 0.23
CA PRO A 23 4.20 10.41 -0.88
C PRO A 23 3.66 11.76 -0.40
N PRO A 24 4.11 12.87 -0.99
CA PRO A 24 3.52 14.19 -0.70
C PRO A 24 2.03 14.20 -1.07
N ALA A 25 1.23 14.92 -0.31
CA ALA A 25 -0.24 14.95 -0.45
C ALA A 25 -0.74 15.26 -1.87
N GLN A 26 0.08 15.93 -2.69
CA GLN A 26 -0.26 16.29 -4.07
C GLN A 26 0.10 15.21 -5.12
N ALA A 27 0.77 14.13 -4.73
CA ALA A 27 1.17 13.08 -5.65
C ALA A 27 0.03 12.05 -5.87
N LEU A 28 -0.66 12.09 -7.00
CA LEU A 28 -1.69 11.13 -7.41
C LEU A 28 -1.19 10.25 -8.55
N PRO A 29 -1.55 8.96 -8.62
CA PRO A 29 -2.35 8.15 -7.68
C PRO A 29 -1.53 7.67 -6.48
N GLN A 30 -2.14 7.73 -5.32
CA GLN A 30 -1.50 7.40 -4.05
C GLN A 30 -1.31 5.88 -3.91
N ARG A 31 -0.07 5.43 -3.94
CA ARG A 31 0.26 4.05 -3.60
C ARG A 31 0.25 3.91 -2.08
N ALA A 32 -0.30 2.78 -1.59
CA ALA A 32 -0.19 2.46 -0.17
C ALA A 32 1.29 2.45 0.27
N PRO A 33 1.60 2.93 1.49
CA PRO A 33 2.94 2.89 2.04
C PRO A 33 3.51 1.47 1.99
N GLY A 34 4.78 1.37 1.61
CA GLY A 34 5.45 0.09 1.49
C GLY A 34 5.73 -0.57 2.86
N ARG A 35 6.14 -1.84 2.83
CA ARG A 35 6.59 -2.54 4.05
C ARG A 35 7.79 -1.86 4.74
N ALA A 36 8.51 -1.01 4.01
CA ALA A 36 9.62 -0.24 4.58
C ALA A 36 9.11 0.80 5.58
N ALA A 37 7.99 1.49 5.28
CA ALA A 37 7.37 2.42 6.21
C ALA A 37 6.89 1.72 7.50
N VAL A 38 6.21 0.56 7.36
CA VAL A 38 5.77 -0.23 8.52
C VAL A 38 6.96 -0.63 9.40
N ARG A 39 8.04 -1.16 8.80
CA ARG A 39 9.24 -1.54 9.55
C ARG A 39 9.93 -0.35 10.22
N ALA A 40 9.98 0.80 9.55
CA ALA A 40 10.57 2.01 10.12
C ALA A 40 9.77 2.47 11.36
N ALA A 41 8.44 2.50 11.29
CA ALA A 41 7.58 2.84 12.42
C ALA A 41 7.72 1.84 13.58
N HIS A 42 7.75 0.52 13.27
CA HIS A 42 7.98 -0.55 14.25
C HIS A 42 9.30 -0.36 14.99
N THR A 43 10.39 -0.17 14.23
CA THR A 43 11.74 0.00 14.82
C THR A 43 11.79 1.27 15.66
N LEU A 44 11.22 2.38 15.17
CA LEU A 44 11.16 3.63 15.90
C LEU A 44 10.41 3.49 17.24
N ALA A 45 9.28 2.76 17.25
CA ALA A 45 8.56 2.44 18.48
C ALA A 45 9.42 1.61 19.45
N GLY A 46 10.15 0.62 18.95
CA GLY A 46 11.03 -0.24 19.73
C GLY A 46 12.20 0.52 20.37
N ILE A 47 12.95 1.32 19.59
CA ILE A 47 14.08 2.10 20.10
C ILE A 47 13.62 3.19 21.08
N SER A 48 12.45 3.81 20.83
CA SER A 48 11.86 4.80 21.74
C SER A 48 11.52 4.18 23.09
N GLY A 49 11.00 2.94 23.10
CA GLY A 49 10.76 2.17 24.33
C GLY A 49 12.05 1.89 25.10
N THR A 50 13.09 1.46 24.40
CA THR A 50 14.42 1.20 24.99
C THR A 50 15.04 2.48 25.59
N ALA A 51 14.88 3.60 24.91
CA ALA A 51 15.33 4.91 25.37
C ALA A 51 14.46 5.51 26.48
N ARG A 52 13.36 4.86 26.87
CA ARG A 52 12.37 5.32 27.86
C ARG A 52 11.71 6.65 27.49
N LEU A 53 11.33 6.78 26.22
CA LEU A 53 10.64 7.94 25.66
C LEU A 53 9.17 7.56 25.34
N PRO A 54 8.29 7.49 26.35
CA PRO A 54 6.94 6.93 26.18
C PRO A 54 6.08 7.72 25.17
N ALA A 55 6.26 9.03 25.08
CA ALA A 55 5.51 9.86 24.13
C ALA A 55 5.82 9.48 22.67
N ALA A 56 7.11 9.37 22.33
CA ALA A 56 7.56 8.96 21.00
C ALA A 56 7.19 7.49 20.71
N GLN A 57 7.32 6.61 21.71
CA GLN A 57 6.96 5.20 21.59
C GLN A 57 5.47 5.01 21.24
N GLN A 58 4.58 5.70 21.97
CA GLN A 58 3.13 5.57 21.75
C GLN A 58 2.72 6.09 20.38
N LEU A 59 3.24 7.24 19.97
CA LEU A 59 2.93 7.82 18.67
C LEU A 59 3.46 6.97 17.52
N ALA A 60 4.71 6.48 17.62
CA ALA A 60 5.30 5.59 16.61
C ALA A 60 4.56 4.25 16.50
N ARG A 61 4.06 3.70 17.63
CA ARG A 61 3.25 2.48 17.64
C ARG A 61 1.86 2.68 17.01
N ALA A 62 1.22 3.80 17.28
CA ALA A 62 -0.05 4.14 16.63
C ALA A 62 0.13 4.31 15.11
N LEU A 63 1.24 4.92 14.68
CA LEU A 63 1.61 5.02 13.27
C LEU A 63 1.83 3.63 12.65
N GLU A 64 2.60 2.75 13.29
CA GLU A 64 2.83 1.37 12.87
C GLU A 64 1.51 0.64 12.60
N HIS A 65 0.61 0.61 13.57
CA HIS A 65 -0.69 -0.08 13.44
C HIS A 65 -1.54 0.51 12.30
N THR A 66 -1.48 1.82 12.10
CA THR A 66 -2.22 2.47 11.00
C THR A 66 -1.64 2.09 9.65
N LEU A 67 -0.31 2.10 9.50
CA LEU A 67 0.38 1.68 8.28
C LEU A 67 0.13 0.19 7.97
N GLU A 68 0.11 -0.69 8.98
CA GLU A 68 -0.25 -2.10 8.81
C GLU A 68 -1.68 -2.25 8.28
N ARG A 69 -2.65 -1.56 8.89
CA ARG A 69 -4.05 -1.59 8.43
C ARG A 69 -4.19 -1.12 6.98
N ILE A 70 -3.45 -0.08 6.59
CA ILE A 70 -3.45 0.44 5.22
C ILE A 70 -2.85 -0.60 4.26
N ALA A 71 -1.71 -1.18 4.62
CA ALA A 71 -1.01 -2.18 3.81
C ALA A 71 -1.85 -3.46 3.61
N ASP A 72 -2.47 -3.98 4.67
CA ASP A 72 -3.27 -5.20 4.64
C ASP A 72 -4.55 -5.05 3.80
N ARG A 73 -5.12 -3.87 3.80
CA ARG A 73 -6.35 -3.58 3.04
C ARG A 73 -6.10 -3.19 1.59
N GLY A 74 -4.85 -2.91 1.21
CA GLY A 74 -4.53 -2.36 -0.10
C GLY A 74 -5.25 -1.04 -0.37
N ALA A 75 -5.54 -0.29 0.70
CA ALA A 75 -6.33 0.92 0.65
C ALA A 75 -5.59 2.02 -0.12
N ARG A 76 -6.34 2.81 -0.89
CA ARG A 76 -5.82 4.06 -1.44
C ARG A 76 -5.92 5.13 -0.36
N LEU A 77 -4.82 5.84 -0.14
CA LEU A 77 -4.79 6.97 0.77
C LEU A 77 -5.52 8.17 0.15
N GLN A 78 -6.33 8.81 0.96
CA GLN A 78 -6.93 10.09 0.64
C GLN A 78 -5.98 11.22 1.04
N GLU A 79 -6.25 12.43 0.59
CA GLU A 79 -5.44 13.60 0.91
C GLU A 79 -5.37 13.84 2.43
N ASP A 80 -6.52 13.68 3.12
CA ASP A 80 -6.60 13.83 4.57
C ASP A 80 -5.78 12.76 5.32
N ASP A 81 -5.78 11.51 4.83
CA ASP A 81 -4.97 10.44 5.42
C ASP A 81 -3.47 10.77 5.30
N LEU A 82 -3.04 11.29 4.15
CA LEU A 82 -1.66 11.68 3.92
C LEU A 82 -1.25 12.88 4.76
N ALA A 83 -2.13 13.87 4.88
CA ALA A 83 -1.90 15.03 5.74
C ALA A 83 -1.72 14.59 7.20
N LEU A 84 -2.57 13.67 7.69
CA LEU A 84 -2.44 13.11 9.03
C LEU A 84 -1.11 12.37 9.21
N LEU A 85 -0.74 11.49 8.26
CA LEU A 85 0.53 10.75 8.34
C LEU A 85 1.73 11.70 8.33
N ALA A 86 1.71 12.74 7.51
CA ALA A 86 2.75 13.76 7.45
C ALA A 86 2.85 14.54 8.78
N ASP A 87 1.72 14.89 9.39
CA ASP A 87 1.69 15.57 10.70
C ASP A 87 2.25 14.70 11.82
N VAL A 88 1.98 13.39 11.77
CA VAL A 88 2.52 12.42 12.71
C VAL A 88 4.04 12.32 12.57
N VAL A 89 4.56 12.19 11.34
CA VAL A 89 6.01 12.11 11.10
C VAL A 89 6.70 13.40 11.52
N ARG A 90 6.10 14.57 11.24
CA ARG A 90 6.59 15.86 11.70
C ARG A 90 6.65 15.93 13.21
N SER A 91 5.58 15.47 13.89
CA SER A 91 5.53 15.45 15.35
C SER A 91 6.59 14.54 15.96
N LEU A 92 6.89 13.39 15.32
CA LEU A 92 7.99 12.51 15.75
C LEU A 92 9.37 13.18 15.54
N ARG A 93 9.55 14.00 14.50
CA ARG A 93 10.77 14.82 14.33
C ARG A 93 10.91 15.89 15.41
N ASP A 94 9.82 16.60 15.73
CA ASP A 94 9.82 17.57 16.82
C ASP A 94 10.20 16.91 18.15
N MET A 95 9.71 15.68 18.41
CA MET A 95 10.08 14.90 19.57
C MET A 95 11.56 14.49 19.56
N LEU A 96 12.14 14.18 18.40
CA LEU A 96 13.55 13.91 18.25
C LEU A 96 14.39 15.16 18.57
N ASP A 97 13.96 16.33 18.08
CA ASP A 97 14.61 17.62 18.36
C ASP A 97 14.54 17.95 19.85
N ASP A 98 13.45 17.63 20.54
CA ASP A 98 13.35 17.76 21.98
C ASP A 98 14.39 16.90 22.70
N VAL A 99 14.56 15.65 22.29
CA VAL A 99 15.58 14.76 22.88
C VAL A 99 17.00 15.29 22.64
N LEU A 100 17.29 15.76 21.42
CA LEU A 100 18.58 16.39 21.09
C LEU A 100 18.85 17.61 21.94
N ALA A 101 17.82 18.37 22.26
CA ALA A 101 17.89 19.53 23.14
C ALA A 101 17.80 19.17 24.64
N LEU A 102 17.88 17.86 24.97
CA LEU A 102 17.75 17.33 26.34
C LEU A 102 16.42 17.72 27.02
N ARG A 103 15.35 17.86 26.23
CA ARG A 103 13.99 18.07 26.70
C ARG A 103 13.20 16.77 26.63
N GLN A 104 12.18 16.65 27.45
CA GLN A 104 11.24 15.52 27.35
C GLN A 104 10.23 15.77 26.26
N PRO A 105 10.04 14.83 25.31
CA PRO A 105 9.00 14.88 24.31
C PRO A 105 7.59 14.95 24.94
N ILE A 106 6.76 15.80 24.38
CA ILE A 106 5.36 15.96 24.82
C ILE A 106 4.47 14.98 24.10
N ALA A 107 3.61 14.26 24.83
CA ALA A 107 2.64 13.33 24.25
C ALA A 107 1.63 14.06 23.34
N ARG A 108 1.21 13.40 22.26
CA ARG A 108 0.25 13.88 21.27
C ARG A 108 -0.97 12.94 21.19
N PRO A 109 -1.81 12.90 22.24
CA PRO A 109 -2.96 12.00 22.28
C PRO A 109 -3.96 12.29 21.16
N GLU A 110 -4.05 13.53 20.70
CA GLU A 110 -4.90 13.95 19.59
C GLU A 110 -4.51 13.28 18.26
N LEU A 111 -3.20 13.15 17.98
CA LEU A 111 -2.71 12.47 16.79
C LEU A 111 -2.91 10.96 16.89
N ILE A 112 -2.72 10.38 18.08
CA ILE A 112 -2.99 8.95 18.32
C ILE A 112 -4.47 8.66 18.08
N ALA A 113 -5.37 9.47 18.65
CA ALA A 113 -6.80 9.31 18.44
C ALA A 113 -7.21 9.48 16.96
N ALA A 114 -6.59 10.42 16.25
CA ALA A 114 -6.82 10.61 14.82
C ALA A 114 -6.36 9.41 14.00
N LEU A 115 -5.18 8.82 14.31
CA LEU A 115 -4.69 7.60 13.67
C LEU A 115 -5.60 6.39 13.92
N ASP A 116 -6.13 6.25 15.14
CA ASP A 116 -7.06 5.16 15.50
C ASP A 116 -8.41 5.33 14.80
N ALA A 117 -8.87 6.57 14.64
CA ALA A 117 -10.12 6.91 13.98
C ALA A 117 -10.01 6.94 12.45
N ALA A 118 -8.78 7.04 11.90
CA ALA A 118 -8.58 7.11 10.46
C ALA A 118 -9.20 5.89 9.79
N PRO A 119 -10.27 6.05 9.00
CA PRO A 119 -10.78 4.97 8.21
C PRO A 119 -9.68 4.64 7.20
N ALA A 120 -9.11 3.43 7.28
CA ALA A 120 -8.42 2.91 6.12
C ALA A 120 -9.46 2.92 5.01
N SER A 121 -9.35 3.88 4.10
CA SER A 121 -10.35 4.10 3.06
C SER A 121 -10.63 2.78 2.37
N LEU A 122 -11.87 2.33 2.45
CA LEU A 122 -12.32 1.11 1.78
C LEU A 122 -11.94 1.25 0.31
N PRO A 123 -11.48 0.16 -0.35
CA PRO A 123 -11.31 0.19 -1.78
C PRO A 123 -12.63 0.72 -2.36
N VAL A 124 -12.54 1.76 -3.18
CA VAL A 124 -13.69 2.16 -3.97
C VAL A 124 -14.08 0.90 -4.73
N ALA A 125 -15.13 0.23 -4.26
CA ALA A 125 -15.76 -0.81 -5.02
C ALA A 125 -15.96 -0.16 -6.38
N LEU A 126 -15.33 -0.74 -7.42
CA LEU A 126 -15.68 -0.41 -8.78
C LEU A 126 -17.19 -0.51 -8.81
N THR A 127 -17.85 0.62 -8.77
CA THR A 127 -19.25 0.70 -9.13
C THR A 127 -19.24 0.22 -10.57
N GLN A 128 -19.46 -1.09 -10.74
CA GLN A 128 -19.89 -1.62 -12.01
C GLN A 128 -21.19 -0.86 -12.26
N ALA A 129 -21.09 0.16 -13.10
CA ALA A 129 -22.24 0.72 -13.72
C ALA A 129 -23.03 -0.49 -14.27
N PRO A 130 -24.32 -0.65 -13.94
CA PRO A 130 -25.10 -1.67 -14.58
C PRO A 130 -25.01 -1.40 -16.07
N SER A 131 -24.37 -2.34 -16.78
CA SER A 131 -24.44 -2.34 -18.25
C SER A 131 -25.90 -2.25 -18.59
N PRO A 132 -26.34 -1.27 -19.42
CA PRO A 132 -27.70 -1.29 -19.91
C PRO A 132 -27.86 -2.58 -20.68
N GLU A 133 -28.68 -3.49 -20.14
CA GLU A 133 -29.22 -4.61 -20.89
C GLU A 133 -29.86 -4.05 -22.16
N LEU A 134 -29.16 -4.25 -23.27
CA LEU A 134 -29.76 -4.13 -24.57
C LEU A 134 -30.79 -5.29 -24.66
N THR A 135 -31.98 -5.02 -24.26
CA THR A 135 -33.16 -5.79 -24.66
C THR A 135 -33.28 -5.70 -26.16
N ALA A 136 -32.71 -6.67 -26.86
CA ALA A 136 -33.02 -6.89 -28.25
C ALA A 136 -34.42 -7.54 -28.34
N PRO A 137 -35.33 -7.01 -29.15
CA PRO A 137 -36.64 -7.65 -29.36
C PRO A 137 -36.45 -8.90 -30.18
N VAL A 138 -37.02 -9.99 -29.65
CA VAL A 138 -37.23 -11.25 -30.33
C VAL A 138 -38.14 -11.02 -31.53
N ALA A 139 -37.64 -11.25 -32.73
CA ALA A 139 -38.49 -11.44 -33.92
C ALA A 139 -38.34 -12.88 -34.41
N SER A 140 -39.45 -13.59 -34.36
CA SER A 140 -39.71 -14.96 -34.79
C SER A 140 -39.35 -15.22 -36.25
N ALA A 141 -38.68 -16.39 -36.45
CA ALA A 141 -38.87 -17.45 -37.45
C ALA A 141 -39.31 -17.11 -38.91
N PRO A 142 -39.15 -18.01 -39.92
CA PRO A 142 -38.87 -19.44 -39.86
C PRO A 142 -37.83 -19.97 -40.87
N ALA A 143 -37.46 -21.24 -40.72
CA ALA A 143 -36.70 -22.06 -41.68
C ALA A 143 -37.46 -22.29 -43.01
N PRO A 144 -36.78 -22.66 -44.13
CA PRO A 144 -36.71 -24.07 -44.44
C PRO A 144 -35.38 -24.59 -45.09
N GLN A 145 -35.11 -25.77 -44.73
CA GLN A 145 -34.65 -27.01 -45.39
C GLN A 145 -33.90 -27.03 -46.73
N ALA A 146 -32.95 -27.99 -46.69
CA ALA A 146 -32.45 -28.88 -47.75
C ALA A 146 -31.37 -28.29 -48.69
N THR A 147 -30.35 -28.93 -49.01
CA THR A 147 -29.96 -30.32 -49.38
C THR A 147 -28.46 -30.41 -49.64
N ALA A 148 -27.88 -31.47 -49.11
CA ALA A 148 -27.05 -32.47 -49.78
C ALA A 148 -25.80 -32.11 -50.57
N ALA A 149 -24.84 -32.98 -50.32
CA ALA A 149 -23.80 -33.58 -51.16
C ALA A 149 -22.40 -33.01 -50.99
N ALA A 150 -21.56 -33.76 -50.30
CA ALA A 150 -20.71 -34.87 -50.79
C ALA A 150 -19.33 -34.43 -51.34
N SER A 151 -18.38 -35.20 -50.87
CA SER A 151 -17.11 -35.61 -51.45
C SER A 151 -15.83 -34.88 -50.97
N ALA A 152 -15.13 -35.52 -50.08
CA ALA A 152 -14.01 -36.43 -50.30
C ALA A 152 -12.79 -35.83 -51.02
N HIS A 153 -11.66 -35.80 -50.34
CA HIS A 153 -10.42 -36.44 -50.69
C HIS A 153 -9.27 -35.89 -49.81
N ARG A 154 -8.80 -36.73 -48.90
CA ARG A 154 -7.59 -37.54 -48.98
C ARG A 154 -6.25 -36.80 -48.93
N ALA A 155 -5.57 -37.11 -47.81
CA ALA A 155 -4.19 -37.57 -47.72
C ALA A 155 -3.08 -36.54 -48.05
N SER A 156 -2.15 -36.28 -47.18
CA SER A 156 -0.98 -37.12 -46.92
C SER A 156 -0.01 -36.40 -45.99
N ARG A 157 0.44 -37.08 -44.97
CA ARG A 157 1.78 -36.96 -44.37
C ARG A 157 2.81 -37.44 -45.38
N PRO A 158 4.14 -37.25 -45.26
CA PRO A 158 4.91 -37.54 -44.06
C PRO A 158 6.15 -36.63 -43.81
N SER A 159 6.62 -36.71 -42.56
CA SER A 159 7.96 -37.13 -42.09
C SER A 159 9.23 -36.50 -42.67
N ALA A 160 10.06 -36.10 -41.81
CA ALA A 160 11.35 -36.68 -41.41
C ALA A 160 12.34 -35.56 -41.06
N THR A 161 12.91 -35.63 -39.84
CA THR A 161 14.26 -36.10 -39.51
C THR A 161 15.37 -35.14 -39.97
N THR A 162 16.23 -34.60 -39.11
CA THR A 162 17.47 -35.23 -38.63
C THR A 162 18.41 -34.16 -38.12
N THR A 163 18.83 -34.26 -36.84
CA THR A 163 20.20 -34.47 -36.36
C THR A 163 21.30 -33.47 -36.77
N GLY A 164 22.07 -33.08 -35.75
CA GLY A 164 23.47 -32.68 -35.82
C GLY A 164 23.75 -31.60 -34.79
N SER A 165 24.21 -31.81 -33.65
CA SER A 165 25.45 -32.32 -33.05
C SER A 165 26.70 -31.58 -33.49
N VAL A 166 27.47 -31.20 -32.44
CA VAL A 166 28.93 -30.94 -32.35
C VAL A 166 29.39 -29.53 -32.79
N ALA A 167 29.91 -28.77 -31.90
CA ALA A 167 31.23 -28.67 -31.28
C ALA A 167 31.19 -27.57 -30.23
#